data_5a2ebb7edd3012ca609f6d35724c59d5
#
_entry.id   5a2ebb7edd3012ca609f6d35724c59d5
#
_cell.length_a   1.000
_cell.length_b   1.000
_cell.length_c   1.000
_cell.angle_alpha   90.00
_cell.angle_beta   90.00
_cell.angle_gamma   90.00
#
_symmetry.space_group_name_H-M   'P 1'
#
loop_
_entity.id
_entity.type
_entity.pdbx_description
1 polymer ?
#
loop_
_entity_poly.entity_id
_entity_poly.type
_entity_poly.pdbx_seq_one_letter_code
_entity_poly.pdbx_strand_id
1 'polypeptide(L)' 'MIFVAFSGEEEGLLGSQHYVKYPPVPNEKVVAMLNFDMVGRLRDDKLVIYGVETAREWRRSIDSLNATARFALTLQ' A
#
# COMPACT_ATOMS: atom_id res chain seq x y z
N MET A 1 -3.08 -11.18 -10.48
CA MET A 1 -3.23 -10.21 -9.38
C MET A 1 -3.96 -10.88 -8.22
N ILE A 2 -3.53 -10.61 -7.00
CA ILE A 2 -4.14 -11.19 -5.80
C ILE A 2 -4.70 -10.05 -4.96
N PHE A 3 -5.96 -10.15 -4.54
CA PHE A 3 -6.59 -9.22 -3.62
C PHE A 3 -6.73 -9.89 -2.27
N VAL A 4 -6.31 -9.22 -1.20
CA VAL A 4 -6.32 -9.78 0.14
C VAL A 4 -6.97 -8.80 1.12
N ALA A 5 -7.87 -9.30 1.96
CA ALA A 5 -8.38 -8.56 3.11
C ALA A 5 -7.86 -9.26 4.37
N PHE A 6 -6.93 -8.60 5.06
CA PHE A 6 -6.32 -9.16 6.26
C PHE A 6 -7.21 -9.00 7.48
N SER A 7 -7.19 -9.99 8.36
CA SER A 7 -7.89 -9.93 9.64
C SER A 7 -6.88 -9.84 10.80
N GLY A 8 -7.36 -9.45 11.97
CA GLY A 8 -6.56 -9.41 13.19
C GLY A 8 -5.50 -8.31 13.21
N GLU A 9 -5.72 -7.21 12.47
CA GLU A 9 -4.78 -6.08 12.46
C GLU A 9 -4.63 -5.48 13.86
N GLU A 10 -5.75 -5.25 14.54
CA GLU A 10 -5.78 -4.64 15.87
C GLU A 10 -5.12 -5.52 16.96
N GLU A 11 -4.91 -6.79 16.65
CA GLU A 11 -4.29 -7.75 17.57
C GLU A 11 -2.82 -8.04 17.22
N GLY A 12 -2.17 -7.13 16.49
CA GLY A 12 -0.76 -7.25 16.14
C GLY A 12 -0.52 -7.73 14.72
N LEU A 13 -1.37 -7.35 13.77
CA LEU A 13 -1.20 -7.65 12.35
C LEU A 13 -1.18 -9.15 12.05
N LEU A 14 -2.01 -9.92 12.75
CA LEU A 14 -1.96 -11.40 12.67
C LEU A 14 -2.14 -11.92 11.26
N GLY A 15 -3.13 -11.38 10.51
CA GLY A 15 -3.44 -11.86 9.16
C GLY A 15 -2.33 -11.58 8.17
N SER A 16 -1.76 -10.38 8.18
CA SER A 16 -0.66 -10.02 7.27
C SER A 16 0.61 -10.79 7.60
N GLN A 17 0.92 -10.99 8.88
CA GLN A 17 2.06 -11.80 9.28
C GLN A 17 1.93 -13.25 8.81
N HIS A 18 0.72 -13.81 8.94
CA HIS A 18 0.46 -15.16 8.46
C HIS A 18 0.65 -15.26 6.95
N TYR A 19 0.16 -14.28 6.20
CA TYR A 19 0.30 -14.25 4.75
C TYR A 19 1.76 -14.25 4.31
N VAL A 20 2.59 -13.44 4.95
CA VAL A 20 4.01 -13.35 4.62
C VAL A 20 4.73 -14.68 4.92
N LYS A 21 4.35 -15.34 6.00
CA LYS A 21 4.96 -16.59 6.43
C LYS A 21 4.51 -17.79 5.57
N TYR A 22 3.24 -17.79 5.14
CA TYR A 22 2.64 -18.86 4.34
C TYR A 22 1.95 -18.29 3.11
N PRO A 23 2.71 -17.69 2.16
CA PRO A 23 2.10 -17.02 1.02
C PRO A 23 1.48 -18.02 0.04
N PRO A 24 0.38 -17.65 -0.65
CA PRO A 24 -0.26 -18.52 -1.64
C PRO A 24 0.61 -18.73 -2.89
N VAL A 25 1.54 -17.80 -3.15
CA VAL A 25 2.54 -17.92 -4.21
C VAL A 25 3.90 -17.54 -3.61
N PRO A 26 5.03 -18.07 -4.14
CA PRO A 26 6.34 -17.70 -3.62
C PRO A 26 6.56 -16.20 -3.63
N ASN A 27 7.14 -15.64 -2.55
CA ASN A 27 7.37 -14.20 -2.43
C ASN A 27 8.24 -13.65 -3.56
N GLU A 28 9.17 -14.43 -4.10
CA GLU A 28 10.04 -14.00 -5.21
C GLU A 28 9.28 -13.82 -6.53
N LYS A 29 8.03 -14.26 -6.60
CA LYS A 29 7.17 -14.02 -7.77
C LYS A 29 6.33 -12.75 -7.62
N VAL A 30 6.39 -12.07 -6.48
CA VAL A 30 5.66 -10.84 -6.24
C VAL A 30 6.44 -9.67 -6.83
N VAL A 31 5.82 -8.95 -7.76
CA VAL A 31 6.45 -7.80 -8.43
C VAL A 31 6.25 -6.54 -7.62
N ALA A 32 5.07 -6.36 -7.05
CA ALA A 32 4.74 -5.17 -6.27
C ALA A 32 3.59 -5.48 -5.31
N MET A 33 3.51 -4.72 -4.24
CA MET A 33 2.41 -4.82 -3.27
C MET A 33 1.88 -3.42 -2.98
N LEU A 34 0.57 -3.30 -2.96
CA LEU A 34 -0.12 -2.07 -2.54
C LEU A 34 -1.00 -2.39 -1.35
N ASN A 35 -0.90 -1.57 -0.32
CA ASN A 35 -1.72 -1.69 0.86
C ASN A 35 -2.56 -0.42 1.04
N PHE A 36 -3.82 -0.59 1.37
CA PHE A 36 -4.74 0.51 1.64
C PHE A 36 -5.21 0.43 3.09
N ASP A 37 -5.09 1.54 3.80
CA ASP A 37 -5.49 1.62 5.19
C ASP A 37 -6.16 2.97 5.44
N MET A 38 -7.33 2.94 6.07
CA MET A 38 -8.09 4.12 6.47
C MET A 38 -8.40 5.09 5.32
N VAL A 39 -8.38 4.62 4.08
CA VAL A 39 -8.59 5.49 2.90
C VAL A 39 -10.00 6.05 2.81
N GLY A 40 -10.97 5.42 3.47
CA GLY A 40 -12.33 5.94 3.54
C GLY A 40 -12.50 7.14 4.49
N ARG A 41 -11.44 7.56 5.16
CA ARG A 41 -11.46 8.65 6.14
C ARG A 41 -10.58 9.83 5.75
N LEU A 42 -10.35 10.00 4.48
CA LEU A 42 -9.58 11.14 3.97
C LEU A 42 -10.23 12.46 4.39
N ARG A 43 -9.40 13.42 4.83
CA ARG A 43 -9.84 14.76 5.19
C ARG A 43 -8.96 15.77 4.46
N ASP A 44 -9.57 16.82 3.94
CA ASP A 44 -8.88 17.90 3.21
C ASP A 44 -8.04 17.35 2.05
N ASP A 45 -8.46 16.21 1.46
CA ASP A 45 -7.78 15.52 0.38
C ASP A 45 -6.33 15.12 0.72
N LYS A 46 -5.99 15.04 2.00
CA LYS A 46 -4.66 14.66 2.45
C LYS A 46 -4.47 13.15 2.40
N LEU A 47 -3.43 12.71 1.72
CA LEU A 47 -3.09 11.31 1.58
C LEU A 47 -1.61 11.10 1.89
N VAL A 48 -1.32 10.16 2.78
CA VAL A 48 0.05 9.79 3.12
C VAL A 48 0.38 8.47 2.43
N ILE A 49 1.52 8.44 1.73
CA ILE A 49 1.99 7.23 1.05
C ILE A 49 3.37 6.89 1.60
N TYR A 50 3.49 5.66 2.12
CA TYR A 50 4.74 5.14 2.67
C TYR A 50 5.43 4.21 1.67
N GLY A 51 6.73 4.03 1.85
CA GLY A 51 7.48 3.07 1.06
C GLY A 51 7.85 3.56 -0.33
N VAL A 52 7.78 4.85 -0.58
CA VAL A 52 8.07 5.44 -1.88
C VAL A 52 9.52 5.19 -2.30
N GLU A 53 10.42 5.07 -1.33
CA GLU A 53 11.84 4.85 -1.58
C GLU A 53 12.19 3.39 -1.93
N THR A 54 11.21 2.48 -1.87
CA THR A 54 11.46 1.05 -2.16
C THR A 54 11.73 0.79 -3.64
N ALA A 55 11.31 1.68 -4.53
CA ALA A 55 11.63 1.62 -5.95
C ALA A 55 11.52 3.02 -6.56
N ARG A 56 12.42 3.32 -7.49
CA ARG A 56 12.46 4.64 -8.15
C ARG A 56 11.16 5.00 -8.87
N GLU A 57 10.52 3.99 -9.43
CA GLU A 57 9.33 4.15 -10.26
C GLU A 57 8.13 4.62 -9.46
N TRP A 58 8.11 4.39 -8.14
CA TRP A 58 6.96 4.77 -7.30
C TRP A 58 6.69 6.26 -7.34
N ARG A 59 7.71 7.09 -7.12
CA ARG A 59 7.54 8.54 -7.08
C ARG A 59 7.02 9.07 -8.41
N ARG A 60 7.59 8.61 -9.51
CA ARG A 60 7.17 9.03 -10.85
C ARG A 60 5.70 8.64 -11.12
N SER A 61 5.34 7.40 -10.81
CA SER A 61 3.99 6.91 -11.02
C SER A 61 2.97 7.67 -10.18
N ILE A 62 3.30 7.93 -8.91
CA ILE A 62 2.44 8.67 -7.99
C ILE A 62 2.23 10.10 -8.47
N ASP A 63 3.30 10.80 -8.84
CA ASP A 63 3.20 12.17 -9.33
C ASP A 63 2.36 12.26 -10.60
N SER A 64 2.56 11.31 -11.52
CA SER A 64 1.80 11.25 -12.78
C SER A 64 0.31 11.06 -12.52
N LEU A 65 -0.06 10.13 -11.64
CA LEU A 65 -1.45 9.86 -11.30
C LEU A 65 -2.07 11.01 -10.53
N ASN A 66 -1.32 11.63 -9.63
CA ASN A 66 -1.83 12.72 -8.80
C ASN A 66 -2.02 14.02 -9.57
N ALA A 67 -1.42 14.17 -10.73
CA ALA A 67 -1.67 15.31 -11.61
C ALA A 67 -3.16 15.42 -11.96
N THR A 68 -3.85 14.28 -12.04
CA THR A 68 -5.30 14.21 -12.28
C THR A 68 -6.08 14.12 -10.97
N ALA A 69 -5.63 13.28 -10.03
CA ALA A 69 -6.36 13.01 -8.78
C ALA A 69 -6.32 14.20 -7.81
N ARG A 70 -5.22 14.94 -7.76
CA ARG A 70 -5.06 16.19 -7.00
C ARG A 70 -5.21 16.02 -5.49
N PHE A 71 -4.65 14.95 -4.92
CA PHE A 71 -4.55 14.83 -3.48
C PHE A 71 -3.41 15.69 -2.94
N ALA A 72 -3.55 16.12 -1.69
CA ALA A 72 -2.45 16.73 -0.95
C ALA A 72 -1.57 15.59 -0.40
N LEU A 73 -0.49 15.26 -1.11
CA LEU A 73 0.34 14.11 -0.81
C LEU A 73 1.42 14.40 0.23
N THR A 74 1.64 13.43 1.11
CA THR A 74 2.85 13.32 1.94
C THR A 74 3.50 11.99 1.59
N LEU A 75 4.70 12.04 1.02
CA LEU A 75 5.44 10.85 0.59
C LEU A 75 6.54 10.53 1.62
N GLN A 76 6.58 9.27 2.08
CA GLN A 76 7.54 8.84 3.09
C GLN A 76 8.21 7.52 2.74
#